data_a85355c2af950408bea706effcf71d46
#
_entry.id   a85355c2af950408bea706effcf71d46
#
_cell.length_a   1.000
_cell.length_b   1.000
_cell.length_c   1.000
_cell.angle_alpha   90.00
_cell.angle_beta   90.00
_cell.angle_gamma   90.00
#
_symmetry.space_group_name_H-M   'P 1'
#
loop_
_entity.id
_entity.type
_entity.pdbx_description
1 polymer ?
#
loop_
_entity_poly.entity_id
_entity_poly.type
_entity_poly.pdbx_seq_one_letter_code
_entity_poly.pdbx_strand_id
1 'polypeptide(L)'
;MRVLLAGATGYIGQAVLRELVSAGHEVVALVRPGREWSDVLSGTHSNEQPGRLSDAVTILEADISSDEDWTVPLPNTDVVISCLASRSGAPADARLVEYEANRHLLAYAERAGVQHFVLLSAICVQMPRLAFQREKLRLEALLKSSPVPATIVRATAFFRSLVGQFERVRAGKPFLLFSSGNLTACKPISDRDLARFIVARAAESREGTVILPIGGPGPALTPQDQGRLLCETLGQPFRSTSLPPEMFDWIRWLISPLGLVSRRVRDRMEFLRIAKFYATESMLCWDAEAKRYDAEATPEFGSDTLQDFYAKLASGEVLVPERGEHSLF
;
A
#
# COMPACT_ATOMS: atom_id res chain seq x y z
N MET A 1 -3.23 18.03 -16.56
CA MET A 1 -3.87 18.24 -15.26
C MET A 1 -2.82 18.64 -14.25
N ARG A 2 -3.21 19.43 -13.27
CA ARG A 2 -2.39 19.73 -12.10
C ARG A 2 -2.84 18.86 -10.94
N VAL A 3 -1.95 18.01 -10.45
CA VAL A 3 -2.26 16.96 -9.48
C VAL A 3 -1.56 17.25 -8.15
N LEU A 4 -2.31 17.26 -7.05
CA LEU A 4 -1.76 17.24 -5.71
C LEU A 4 -1.57 15.77 -5.29
N LEU A 5 -0.31 15.35 -5.08
CA LEU A 5 0.03 14.00 -4.66
C LEU A 5 0.47 13.99 -3.19
N ALA A 6 -0.32 13.38 -2.33
CA ALA A 6 0.05 13.11 -0.94
C ALA A 6 0.63 11.70 -0.80
N GLY A 7 1.72 11.58 -0.03
CA GLY A 7 2.46 10.32 0.13
C GLY A 7 3.47 10.04 -0.97
N ALA A 8 3.93 11.04 -1.72
CA ALA A 8 4.91 10.94 -2.81
C ALA A 8 6.25 10.29 -2.40
N THR A 9 6.61 10.31 -1.11
CA THR A 9 7.82 9.67 -0.57
C THR A 9 7.65 8.17 -0.26
N GLY A 10 6.41 7.67 -0.31
CA GLY A 10 6.11 6.26 -0.07
C GLY A 10 6.34 5.39 -1.30
N TYR A 11 6.39 4.06 -1.11
CA TYR A 11 6.66 3.09 -2.18
C TYR A 11 5.74 3.26 -3.40
N ILE A 12 4.43 3.24 -3.19
CA ILE A 12 3.47 3.44 -4.30
C ILE A 12 3.43 4.90 -4.74
N GLY A 13 3.53 5.85 -3.81
CA GLY A 13 3.53 7.28 -4.15
C GLY A 13 4.66 7.69 -5.08
N GLN A 14 5.85 7.11 -4.94
CA GLN A 14 6.98 7.32 -5.87
C GLN A 14 6.68 6.78 -7.27
N ALA A 15 6.05 5.62 -7.38
CA ALA A 15 5.65 5.07 -8.67
C ALA A 15 4.56 5.94 -9.33
N VAL A 16 3.57 6.40 -8.56
CA VAL A 16 2.52 7.32 -9.02
C VAL A 16 3.12 8.65 -9.48
N LEU A 17 4.09 9.20 -8.74
CA LEU A 17 4.80 10.42 -9.12
C LEU A 17 5.47 10.29 -10.50
N ARG A 18 6.23 9.21 -10.70
CA ARG A 18 6.90 8.93 -11.99
C ARG A 18 5.89 8.79 -13.12
N GLU A 19 4.83 8.04 -12.91
CA GLU A 19 3.79 7.84 -13.92
C GLU A 19 3.07 9.15 -14.29
N LEU A 20 2.75 10.01 -13.31
CA LEU A 20 2.16 11.33 -13.54
C LEU A 20 3.07 12.21 -14.41
N VAL A 21 4.35 12.27 -14.08
CA VAL A 21 5.34 13.06 -14.86
C VAL A 21 5.52 12.48 -16.25
N SER A 22 5.59 11.15 -16.39
CA SER A 22 5.69 10.48 -17.70
C SER A 22 4.47 10.74 -18.58
N ALA A 23 3.28 10.87 -17.97
CA ALA A 23 2.03 11.22 -18.64
C ALA A 23 1.90 12.74 -18.94
N GLY A 24 2.90 13.55 -18.59
CA GLY A 24 2.91 15.00 -18.87
C GLY A 24 2.03 15.82 -17.94
N HIS A 25 1.79 15.37 -16.72
CA HIS A 25 1.03 16.11 -15.70
C HIS A 25 1.94 17.00 -14.85
N GLU A 26 1.42 18.14 -14.41
CA GLU A 26 2.06 18.96 -13.38
C GLU A 26 1.76 18.36 -12.01
N VAL A 27 2.78 18.12 -11.20
CA VAL A 27 2.62 17.49 -9.90
C VAL A 27 3.04 18.44 -8.78
N VAL A 28 2.16 18.63 -7.82
CA VAL A 28 2.49 19.22 -6.52
C VAL A 28 2.62 18.07 -5.52
N ALA A 29 3.84 17.74 -5.15
CA ALA A 29 4.12 16.66 -4.22
C ALA A 29 4.10 17.19 -2.78
N LEU A 30 3.14 16.73 -2.00
CA LEU A 30 2.99 17.10 -0.61
C LEU A 30 3.87 16.23 0.28
N VAL A 31 4.72 16.87 1.07
CA VAL A 31 5.76 16.22 1.85
C VAL A 31 5.83 16.78 3.25
N ARG A 32 6.13 15.90 4.20
CA ARG A 32 6.35 16.33 5.57
C ARG A 32 7.68 17.09 5.69
N PRO A 33 7.73 18.19 6.48
CA PRO A 33 8.96 18.94 6.72
C PRO A 33 10.12 18.04 7.18
N GLY A 34 11.34 18.36 6.70
CA GLY A 34 12.56 17.65 7.09
C GLY A 34 12.78 16.28 6.43
N ARG A 35 12.06 15.95 5.37
CA ARG A 35 12.36 14.76 4.53
C ARG A 35 13.32 15.13 3.41
N GLU A 36 14.36 14.34 3.20
CA GLU A 36 15.25 14.48 2.05
C GLU A 36 14.56 14.03 0.76
N TRP A 37 14.58 14.91 -0.22
CA TRP A 37 13.94 14.71 -1.53
C TRP A 37 14.86 14.15 -2.58
N SER A 38 16.18 14.35 -2.39
CA SER A 38 17.21 13.82 -3.28
C SER A 38 16.99 12.37 -3.65
N ASP A 39 16.53 11.56 -2.67
CA ASP A 39 16.31 10.12 -2.84
C ASP A 39 15.07 9.79 -3.69
N VAL A 40 14.05 10.67 -3.67
CA VAL A 40 12.82 10.49 -4.46
C VAL A 40 13.04 10.88 -5.91
N LEU A 41 13.80 11.94 -6.14
CA LEU A 41 14.09 12.47 -7.47
C LEU A 41 15.24 11.73 -8.17
N SER A 42 16.18 11.17 -7.42
CA SER A 42 17.36 10.46 -7.97
C SER A 42 17.04 9.07 -8.53
N GLY A 43 15.83 8.54 -8.27
CA GLY A 43 15.31 7.33 -8.93
C GLY A 43 16.28 6.15 -8.92
N THR A 44 16.61 5.59 -7.75
CA THR A 44 17.48 4.41 -7.63
C THR A 44 16.94 3.15 -8.35
N HIS A 45 15.83 3.25 -9.08
CA HIS A 45 15.15 2.09 -9.68
C HIS A 45 14.70 2.25 -11.13
N SER A 46 15.10 3.30 -11.85
CA SER A 46 14.79 3.41 -13.29
C SER A 46 15.91 4.07 -14.09
N ASN A 47 16.12 3.57 -15.31
CA ASN A 47 16.99 4.18 -16.33
C ASN A 47 16.46 5.54 -16.86
N GLU A 48 15.55 6.20 -16.18
CA GLU A 48 14.99 7.48 -16.58
C GLU A 48 15.88 8.64 -16.13
N GLN A 49 16.03 9.62 -17.02
CA GLN A 49 16.91 10.78 -16.80
C GLN A 49 16.41 11.63 -15.60
N PRO A 50 17.23 11.84 -14.57
CA PRO A 50 16.84 12.59 -13.34
C PRO A 50 16.33 14.02 -13.61
N GLY A 51 16.75 14.67 -14.70
CA GLY A 51 16.40 16.05 -15.01
C GLY A 51 14.92 16.29 -15.36
N ARG A 52 14.18 15.30 -15.85
CA ARG A 52 12.76 15.49 -16.20
C ARG A 52 11.83 15.56 -14.99
N LEU A 53 12.18 14.91 -13.89
CA LEU A 53 11.37 14.91 -12.67
C LEU A 53 11.44 16.26 -11.96
N SER A 54 12.60 16.95 -11.99
CA SER A 54 12.81 18.22 -11.27
C SER A 54 11.96 19.37 -11.82
N ASP A 55 11.71 19.39 -13.13
CA ASP A 55 11.03 20.52 -13.79
C ASP A 55 9.49 20.40 -13.72
N ALA A 56 8.96 19.19 -13.61
CA ALA A 56 7.53 18.91 -13.60
C ALA A 56 6.93 18.78 -12.19
N VAL A 57 7.78 18.78 -11.14
CA VAL A 57 7.35 18.54 -9.75
C VAL A 57 7.62 19.77 -8.89
N THR A 58 6.56 20.33 -8.33
CA THR A 58 6.64 21.33 -7.27
C THR A 58 6.55 20.65 -5.92
N ILE A 59 7.51 20.91 -5.05
CA ILE A 59 7.51 20.37 -3.69
C ILE A 59 6.77 21.33 -2.77
N LEU A 60 5.83 20.82 -2.01
CA LEU A 60 5.13 21.52 -0.96
C LEU A 60 5.39 20.84 0.38
N GLU A 61 6.17 21.50 1.23
CA GLU A 61 6.41 21.01 2.59
C GLU A 61 5.28 21.45 3.52
N ALA A 62 4.52 20.46 4.03
CA ALA A 62 3.49 20.70 5.03
C ALA A 62 3.20 19.43 5.85
N ASP A 63 2.91 19.61 7.13
CA ASP A 63 2.41 18.54 7.99
C ASP A 63 0.88 18.55 8.03
N ILE A 64 0.27 17.73 7.19
CA ILE A 64 -1.19 17.59 7.09
C ILE A 64 -1.80 16.76 8.23
N SER A 65 -0.99 16.19 9.10
CA SER A 65 -1.44 15.43 10.25
C SER A 65 -1.66 16.29 11.51
N SER A 66 -1.22 17.56 11.48
CA SER A 66 -1.46 18.50 12.57
C SER A 66 -2.87 19.09 12.52
N ASP A 67 -3.47 19.32 13.69
CA ASP A 67 -4.79 19.97 13.83
C ASP A 67 -4.73 21.50 13.58
N GLU A 68 -3.56 22.07 13.32
CA GLU A 68 -3.42 23.47 12.95
C GLU A 68 -4.12 23.71 11.62
N ASP A 69 -4.88 24.80 11.54
CA ASP A 69 -5.61 25.19 10.34
C ASP A 69 -4.69 25.14 9.11
N TRP A 70 -4.89 24.13 8.29
CA TRP A 70 -4.08 23.88 7.11
C TRP A 70 -4.39 24.96 6.06
N THR A 71 -3.76 26.12 6.26
CA THR A 71 -3.95 27.33 5.47
C THR A 71 -2.87 27.51 4.41
N VAL A 72 -2.02 26.47 4.20
CA VAL A 72 -1.01 26.54 3.15
C VAL A 72 -1.72 26.85 1.82
N PRO A 73 -1.40 27.97 1.14
CA PRO A 73 -2.00 28.29 -0.14
C PRO A 73 -1.56 27.24 -1.15
N LEU A 74 -2.45 26.28 -1.40
CA LEU A 74 -2.22 25.28 -2.43
C LEU A 74 -2.54 25.90 -3.78
N PRO A 75 -1.72 25.64 -4.80
CA PRO A 75 -1.99 26.10 -6.15
C PRO A 75 -3.27 25.45 -6.68
N ASN A 76 -3.92 26.09 -7.67
CA ASN A 76 -5.06 25.48 -8.36
C ASN A 76 -4.77 24.02 -8.71
N THR A 77 -5.61 23.14 -8.21
CA THR A 77 -5.43 21.67 -8.31
C THR A 77 -6.67 21.09 -8.95
N ASP A 78 -6.48 20.32 -10.02
CA ASP A 78 -7.59 19.63 -10.69
C ASP A 78 -7.96 18.33 -9.96
N VAL A 79 -6.93 17.59 -9.53
CA VAL A 79 -7.07 16.26 -8.94
C VAL A 79 -6.20 16.13 -7.68
N VAL A 80 -6.75 15.51 -6.65
CA VAL A 80 -5.99 15.07 -5.46
C VAL A 80 -5.81 13.57 -5.52
N ILE A 81 -4.57 13.09 -5.37
CA ILE A 81 -4.25 11.67 -5.22
C ILE A 81 -3.64 11.46 -3.83
N SER A 82 -4.24 10.58 -3.04
CA SER A 82 -3.70 10.18 -1.75
C SER A 82 -3.18 8.75 -1.76
N CYS A 83 -1.86 8.62 -1.56
CA CYS A 83 -1.15 7.37 -1.31
C CYS A 83 -0.64 7.30 0.14
N LEU A 84 -1.29 8.03 1.06
CA LEU A 84 -0.93 8.02 2.48
C LEU A 84 -1.25 6.67 3.11
N ALA A 85 -0.30 6.15 3.87
CA ALA A 85 -0.48 4.95 4.67
C ALA A 85 0.31 5.06 5.98
N SER A 86 -0.27 4.55 7.05
CA SER A 86 0.42 4.45 8.34
C SER A 86 1.57 3.45 8.26
N ARG A 87 2.69 3.75 8.92
CA ARG A 87 3.88 2.89 8.89
C ARG A 87 3.73 1.65 9.74
N SER A 88 3.14 1.81 10.91
CA SER A 88 3.05 0.76 11.90
C SER A 88 1.69 0.06 11.93
N GLY A 89 0.65 0.69 11.37
CA GLY A 89 -0.73 0.25 11.54
C GLY A 89 -1.24 0.33 12.99
N ALA A 90 -0.43 0.83 13.92
CA ALA A 90 -0.83 1.04 15.32
C ALA A 90 -1.99 2.03 15.41
N PRO A 91 -2.91 1.91 16.40
CA PRO A 91 -4.16 2.67 16.42
C PRO A 91 -3.99 4.18 16.32
N ALA A 92 -2.98 4.77 16.98
CA ALA A 92 -2.73 6.21 16.92
C ALA A 92 -2.16 6.65 15.57
N ASP A 93 -1.21 5.90 15.02
CA ASP A 93 -0.62 6.14 13.70
C ASP A 93 -1.66 5.96 12.58
N ALA A 94 -2.46 4.90 12.68
CA ALA A 94 -3.55 4.63 11.76
C ALA A 94 -4.58 5.78 11.76
N ARG A 95 -5.04 6.22 12.95
CA ARG A 95 -5.97 7.34 13.04
C ARG A 95 -5.39 8.61 12.43
N LEU A 96 -4.15 8.93 12.76
CA LEU A 96 -3.50 10.17 12.30
C LEU A 96 -3.32 10.18 10.78
N VAL A 97 -2.81 9.09 10.19
CA VAL A 97 -2.40 9.05 8.78
C VAL A 97 -3.53 8.57 7.87
N GLU A 98 -4.25 7.48 8.24
CA GLU A 98 -5.30 6.93 7.36
C GLU A 98 -6.56 7.79 7.35
N TYR A 99 -6.88 8.46 8.48
CA TYR A 99 -8.10 9.25 8.59
C TYR A 99 -7.85 10.75 8.67
N GLU A 100 -7.18 11.28 9.72
CA GLU A 100 -7.13 12.73 9.97
C GLU A 100 -6.38 13.47 8.84
N ALA A 101 -5.21 13.01 8.43
CA ALA A 101 -4.46 13.62 7.34
C ALA A 101 -5.26 13.61 6.02
N ASN A 102 -5.94 12.52 5.72
CA ASN A 102 -6.78 12.42 4.53
C ASN A 102 -8.07 13.26 4.65
N ARG A 103 -8.64 13.41 5.85
CA ARG A 103 -9.77 14.31 6.12
C ARG A 103 -9.40 15.77 5.82
N HIS A 104 -8.19 16.20 6.19
CA HIS A 104 -7.68 17.52 5.87
C HIS A 104 -7.50 17.72 4.36
N LEU A 105 -6.97 16.71 3.65
CA LEU A 105 -6.88 16.74 2.19
C LEU A 105 -8.26 16.86 1.53
N LEU A 106 -9.26 16.12 2.02
CA LEU A 106 -10.61 16.19 1.48
C LEU A 106 -11.24 17.56 1.74
N ALA A 107 -11.11 18.09 2.96
CA ALA A 107 -11.62 19.42 3.28
C ALA A 107 -10.95 20.52 2.43
N TYR A 108 -9.67 20.36 2.09
CA TYR A 108 -9.01 21.21 1.10
C TYR A 108 -9.64 21.03 -0.29
N ALA A 109 -9.80 19.80 -0.76
CA ALA A 109 -10.36 19.50 -2.07
C ALA A 109 -11.76 20.13 -2.25
N GLU A 110 -12.60 20.06 -1.22
CA GLU A 110 -13.92 20.68 -1.20
C GLU A 110 -13.86 22.21 -1.31
N ARG A 111 -12.98 22.86 -0.53
CA ARG A 111 -12.82 24.32 -0.56
C ARG A 111 -12.21 24.84 -1.87
N ALA A 112 -11.30 24.09 -2.46
CA ALA A 112 -10.59 24.46 -3.69
C ALA A 112 -11.38 24.11 -4.96
N GLY A 113 -12.52 23.44 -4.86
CA GLY A 113 -13.30 23.00 -6.01
C GLY A 113 -12.58 21.94 -6.85
N VAL A 114 -11.80 21.06 -6.21
CA VAL A 114 -11.11 19.95 -6.88
C VAL A 114 -12.13 19.06 -7.58
N GLN A 115 -11.84 18.67 -8.81
CA GLN A 115 -12.77 17.93 -9.66
C GLN A 115 -12.81 16.43 -9.36
N HIS A 116 -11.72 15.87 -8.78
CA HIS A 116 -11.64 14.45 -8.51
C HIS A 116 -10.67 14.14 -7.36
N PHE A 117 -11.06 13.23 -6.48
CA PHE A 117 -10.22 12.71 -5.39
C PHE A 117 -9.95 11.21 -5.61
N VAL A 118 -8.68 10.81 -5.72
CA VAL A 118 -8.30 9.39 -5.83
C VAL A 118 -7.63 8.93 -4.54
N LEU A 119 -8.21 7.93 -3.90
CA LEU A 119 -7.69 7.34 -2.67
C LEU A 119 -7.10 5.94 -2.93
N LEU A 120 -5.85 5.72 -2.58
CA LEU A 120 -5.30 4.38 -2.46
C LEU A 120 -5.70 3.77 -1.11
N SER A 121 -6.70 2.92 -1.17
CA SER A 121 -7.17 2.09 -0.06
C SER A 121 -6.60 0.67 -0.17
N ALA A 122 -7.13 -0.29 0.56
CA ALA A 122 -6.68 -1.67 0.56
C ALA A 122 -7.86 -2.65 0.50
N ILE A 123 -7.72 -3.75 -0.22
CA ILE A 123 -8.79 -4.75 -0.35
C ILE A 123 -9.16 -5.39 0.99
N CYS A 124 -8.22 -5.46 1.92
CA CYS A 124 -8.40 -6.06 3.25
C CYS A 124 -9.42 -5.32 4.14
N VAL A 125 -9.87 -4.12 3.77
CA VAL A 125 -10.91 -3.39 4.51
C VAL A 125 -12.30 -4.05 4.44
N GLN A 126 -12.48 -5.01 3.53
CA GLN A 126 -13.72 -5.81 3.44
C GLN A 126 -14.00 -6.62 4.72
N MET A 127 -12.94 -6.99 5.46
CA MET A 127 -13.00 -7.72 6.72
C MET A 127 -12.32 -6.92 7.85
N PRO A 128 -12.94 -5.83 8.36
CA PRO A 128 -12.27 -4.84 9.21
C PRO A 128 -12.07 -5.33 10.64
N ARG A 129 -10.95 -5.99 10.91
CA ARG A 129 -10.56 -6.49 12.24
C ARG A 129 -9.46 -5.65 12.90
N LEU A 130 -8.73 -4.84 12.11
CA LEU A 130 -7.56 -4.07 12.51
C LEU A 130 -7.88 -2.57 12.63
N ALA A 131 -7.05 -1.85 13.37
CA ALA A 131 -7.25 -0.42 13.57
C ALA A 131 -7.18 0.35 12.25
N PHE A 132 -6.15 0.15 11.44
CA PHE A 132 -5.97 0.87 10.18
C PHE A 132 -7.10 0.60 9.17
N GLN A 133 -7.67 -0.61 9.15
CA GLN A 133 -8.79 -0.94 8.28
C GLN A 133 -10.04 -0.13 8.64
N ARG A 134 -10.31 0.03 9.93
CA ARG A 134 -11.44 0.85 10.42
C ARG A 134 -11.28 2.32 10.08
N GLU A 135 -10.05 2.85 10.22
CA GLU A 135 -9.78 4.25 9.88
C GLU A 135 -9.88 4.50 8.35
N LYS A 136 -9.40 3.56 7.52
CA LYS A 136 -9.63 3.63 6.06
C LYS A 136 -11.12 3.62 5.72
N LEU A 137 -11.92 2.74 6.33
CA LEU A 137 -13.38 2.71 6.09
C LEU A 137 -14.08 3.99 6.55
N ARG A 138 -13.63 4.62 7.64
CA ARG A 138 -14.15 5.93 8.06
C ARG A 138 -13.90 7.00 7.00
N LEU A 139 -12.71 7.01 6.42
CA LEU A 139 -12.37 7.91 5.32
C LEU A 139 -13.19 7.59 4.06
N GLU A 140 -13.31 6.33 3.68
CA GLU A 140 -14.14 5.92 2.54
C GLU A 140 -15.60 6.35 2.71
N ALA A 141 -16.14 6.28 3.94
CA ALA A 141 -17.49 6.76 4.23
C ALA A 141 -17.59 8.28 4.09
N LEU A 142 -16.58 9.02 4.52
CA LEU A 142 -16.51 10.47 4.36
C LEU A 142 -16.45 10.89 2.88
N LEU A 143 -15.62 10.23 2.07
CA LEU A 143 -15.55 10.45 0.62
C LEU A 143 -16.88 10.20 -0.08
N LYS A 144 -17.64 9.16 0.33
CA LYS A 144 -18.97 8.88 -0.22
C LYS A 144 -20.00 9.97 0.07
N SER A 145 -19.84 10.73 1.16
CA SER A 145 -20.72 11.83 1.53
C SER A 145 -20.25 13.20 1.04
N SER A 146 -19.04 13.28 0.49
CA SER A 146 -18.46 14.51 -0.04
C SER A 146 -19.07 14.90 -1.40
N PRO A 147 -19.20 16.18 -1.71
CA PRO A 147 -19.57 16.65 -3.05
C PRO A 147 -18.44 16.44 -4.08
N VAL A 148 -17.20 16.18 -3.67
CA VAL A 148 -16.08 15.93 -4.57
C VAL A 148 -16.17 14.50 -5.08
N PRO A 149 -16.26 14.29 -6.41
CA PRO A 149 -16.24 12.94 -6.99
C PRO A 149 -14.98 12.18 -6.56
N ALA A 150 -15.11 10.89 -6.23
CA ALA A 150 -13.98 10.13 -5.74
C ALA A 150 -13.84 8.75 -6.36
N THR A 151 -12.59 8.32 -6.55
CA THR A 151 -12.23 6.93 -6.85
C THR A 151 -11.45 6.33 -5.69
N ILE A 152 -11.99 5.28 -5.10
CA ILE A 152 -11.37 4.54 -4.01
C ILE A 152 -10.78 3.26 -4.59
N VAL A 153 -9.46 3.19 -4.72
CA VAL A 153 -8.73 2.05 -5.24
C VAL A 153 -8.41 1.10 -4.10
N ARG A 154 -9.07 -0.05 -4.02
CA ARG A 154 -8.79 -1.10 -3.05
C ARG A 154 -7.82 -2.11 -3.64
N ALA A 155 -6.53 -1.84 -3.52
CA ALA A 155 -5.48 -2.69 -4.05
C ALA A 155 -5.27 -3.96 -3.21
N THR A 156 -4.86 -5.04 -3.88
CA THR A 156 -4.39 -6.29 -3.26
C THR A 156 -2.97 -6.16 -2.69
N ALA A 157 -2.26 -7.27 -2.46
CA ALA A 157 -0.88 -7.24 -1.98
C ALA A 157 0.07 -6.65 -3.03
N PHE A 158 1.05 -5.87 -2.59
CA PHE A 158 2.12 -5.34 -3.46
C PHE A 158 3.28 -6.32 -3.54
N PHE A 159 4.00 -6.37 -4.67
CA PHE A 159 5.19 -7.22 -4.82
C PHE A 159 6.19 -7.01 -3.67
N ARG A 160 6.47 -5.75 -3.31
CA ARG A 160 7.40 -5.43 -2.23
C ARG A 160 7.00 -6.02 -0.87
N SER A 161 5.72 -6.20 -0.60
CA SER A 161 5.27 -6.80 0.66
C SER A 161 5.52 -8.31 0.72
N LEU A 162 5.86 -8.95 -0.41
CA LEU A 162 6.10 -10.39 -0.51
C LEU A 162 7.59 -10.78 -0.52
N VAL A 163 8.50 -9.80 -0.32
CA VAL A 163 9.96 -10.06 -0.35
C VAL A 163 10.56 -10.42 1.01
N GLY A 164 9.78 -10.40 2.08
CA GLY A 164 10.29 -10.55 3.45
C GLY A 164 11.10 -11.81 3.70
N GLN A 165 10.92 -12.86 2.90
CA GLN A 165 11.63 -14.11 3.01
C GLN A 165 12.75 -14.31 1.95
N PHE A 166 12.96 -13.33 1.06
CA PHE A 166 13.94 -13.42 -0.01
C PHE A 166 15.34 -13.75 0.51
N GLU A 167 15.86 -12.95 1.45
CA GLU A 167 17.20 -13.16 2.03
C GLU A 167 17.30 -14.48 2.80
N ARG A 168 16.21 -14.91 3.42
CA ARG A 168 16.15 -16.19 4.12
C ARG A 168 16.35 -17.37 3.15
N VAL A 169 15.61 -17.36 2.04
CA VAL A 169 15.69 -18.41 1.03
C VAL A 169 17.04 -18.32 0.29
N ARG A 170 17.50 -17.13 -0.06
CA ARG A 170 18.83 -16.91 -0.67
C ARG A 170 19.96 -17.51 0.18
N ALA A 171 19.83 -17.45 1.51
CA ALA A 171 20.76 -18.08 2.44
C ALA A 171 20.55 -19.60 2.63
N GLY A 172 19.75 -20.27 1.79
CA GLY A 172 19.48 -21.71 1.84
C GLY A 172 18.58 -22.17 2.98
N LYS A 173 17.89 -21.24 3.67
CA LYS A 173 16.96 -21.57 4.77
C LYS A 173 15.56 -21.88 4.21
N PRO A 174 14.77 -22.78 4.86
CA PRO A 174 13.43 -23.10 4.43
C PRO A 174 12.52 -21.87 4.40
N PHE A 175 11.59 -21.80 3.44
CA PHE A 175 10.52 -20.81 3.39
C PHE A 175 9.55 -21.03 4.56
N LEU A 176 9.15 -19.96 5.25
CA LEU A 176 8.21 -20.06 6.37
C LEU A 176 6.78 -19.96 5.83
N LEU A 177 5.97 -20.94 6.20
CA LEU A 177 4.54 -20.97 5.90
C LEU A 177 3.74 -20.89 7.20
N PHE A 178 2.56 -20.29 7.12
CA PHE A 178 1.57 -20.44 8.17
C PHE A 178 0.58 -21.53 7.78
N SER A 179 0.31 -22.47 8.70
CA SER A 179 -0.48 -23.68 8.40
C SER A 179 0.10 -24.45 7.21
N SER A 180 -0.73 -24.90 6.28
CA SER A 180 -0.31 -25.57 5.03
C SER A 180 0.32 -24.65 3.98
N GLY A 181 0.24 -23.30 4.18
CA GLY A 181 0.61 -22.32 3.16
C GLY A 181 -0.44 -22.10 2.05
N ASN A 182 -1.60 -22.77 2.16
CA ASN A 182 -2.71 -22.64 1.19
C ASN A 182 -3.97 -22.02 1.83
N LEU A 183 -3.83 -21.50 3.05
CA LEU A 183 -4.97 -20.92 3.78
C LEU A 183 -5.41 -19.57 3.17
N THR A 184 -4.48 -18.85 2.61
CA THR A 184 -4.70 -17.52 2.02
C THR A 184 -4.19 -17.45 0.60
N ALA A 185 -4.71 -16.49 -0.17
CA ALA A 185 -4.21 -16.21 -1.51
C ALA A 185 -4.33 -14.71 -1.82
N CYS A 186 -3.56 -14.24 -2.80
CA CYS A 186 -3.65 -12.89 -3.34
C CYS A 186 -3.33 -12.86 -4.83
N LYS A 187 -3.78 -11.82 -5.54
CA LYS A 187 -3.32 -11.45 -6.88
C LYS A 187 -2.36 -10.26 -6.73
N PRO A 188 -1.07 -10.51 -6.47
CA PRO A 188 -0.13 -9.43 -6.18
C PRO A 188 0.03 -8.49 -7.38
N ILE A 189 0.14 -7.19 -7.12
CA ILE A 189 0.30 -6.15 -8.15
C ILE A 189 1.63 -5.40 -7.98
N SER A 190 2.28 -5.06 -9.10
CA SER A 190 3.47 -4.22 -9.07
C SER A 190 3.13 -2.76 -8.75
N ASP A 191 4.09 -2.02 -8.22
CA ASP A 191 3.96 -0.58 -8.01
C ASP A 191 3.77 0.17 -9.33
N ARG A 192 4.42 -0.26 -10.40
CA ARG A 192 4.29 0.32 -11.74
C ARG A 192 2.88 0.15 -12.29
N ASP A 193 2.35 -1.06 -12.30
CA ASP A 193 1.00 -1.31 -12.84
C ASP A 193 -0.08 -0.64 -11.98
N LEU A 194 0.09 -0.64 -10.66
CA LEU A 194 -0.83 0.08 -9.77
C LEU A 194 -0.77 1.59 -10.00
N ALA A 195 0.41 2.16 -10.21
CA ALA A 195 0.56 3.58 -10.52
C ALA A 195 -0.14 3.93 -11.85
N ARG A 196 0.06 3.13 -12.90
CA ARG A 196 -0.63 3.29 -14.19
C ARG A 196 -2.15 3.23 -14.03
N PHE A 197 -2.63 2.29 -13.23
CA PHE A 197 -4.06 2.20 -12.93
C PHE A 197 -4.58 3.45 -12.22
N ILE A 198 -3.90 3.92 -11.17
CA ILE A 198 -4.28 5.10 -10.40
C ILE A 198 -4.30 6.35 -11.29
N VAL A 199 -3.25 6.57 -12.09
CA VAL A 199 -3.15 7.74 -12.97
C VAL A 199 -4.20 7.71 -14.08
N ALA A 200 -4.47 6.56 -14.66
CA ALA A 200 -5.56 6.40 -15.64
C ALA A 200 -6.92 6.74 -15.01
N ARG A 201 -7.20 6.29 -13.78
CA ARG A 201 -8.45 6.63 -13.06
C ARG A 201 -8.53 8.11 -12.69
N ALA A 202 -7.40 8.73 -12.37
CA ALA A 202 -7.34 10.17 -12.04
C ALA A 202 -7.70 11.07 -13.24
N ALA A 203 -7.44 10.60 -14.47
CA ALA A 203 -7.74 11.32 -15.70
C ALA A 203 -9.22 11.18 -16.16
N GLU A 204 -10.00 10.29 -15.54
CA GLU A 204 -11.41 10.09 -15.89
C GLU A 204 -12.31 11.15 -15.26
N SER A 205 -13.17 11.76 -16.09
CA SER A 205 -14.29 12.55 -15.57
C SER A 205 -15.31 11.63 -14.89
N ARG A 206 -15.76 11.98 -13.71
CA ARG A 206 -16.62 11.08 -12.93
C ARG A 206 -17.65 11.87 -12.13
N GLU A 207 -18.78 11.22 -11.91
CA GLU A 207 -19.81 11.70 -10.97
C GLU A 207 -19.86 10.74 -9.76
N GLY A 208 -19.96 11.29 -8.56
CA GLY A 208 -20.05 10.54 -7.31
C GLY A 208 -18.80 9.75 -6.95
N THR A 209 -18.96 8.77 -6.06
CA THR A 209 -17.86 7.95 -5.54
C THR A 209 -17.95 6.51 -6.01
N VAL A 210 -16.85 5.96 -6.52
CA VAL A 210 -16.75 4.55 -6.91
C VAL A 210 -15.63 3.85 -6.12
N ILE A 211 -15.86 2.57 -5.83
CA ILE A 211 -14.86 1.69 -5.22
C ILE A 211 -14.41 0.67 -6.27
N LEU A 212 -13.11 0.62 -6.50
CA LEU A 212 -12.49 -0.26 -7.47
C LEU A 212 -11.49 -1.21 -6.78
N PRO A 213 -11.85 -2.48 -6.54
CA PRO A 213 -10.87 -3.49 -6.19
C PRO A 213 -9.94 -3.73 -7.38
N ILE A 214 -8.65 -3.98 -7.12
CA ILE A 214 -7.67 -4.25 -8.18
C ILE A 214 -6.53 -5.13 -7.69
N GLY A 215 -6.17 -6.14 -8.49
CA GLY A 215 -5.00 -6.99 -8.34
C GLY A 215 -4.13 -7.00 -9.61
N GLY A 216 -2.99 -7.64 -9.51
CA GLY A 216 -2.11 -7.89 -10.65
C GLY A 216 -2.61 -9.03 -11.55
N PRO A 217 -1.97 -9.24 -12.71
CA PRO A 217 -2.36 -10.24 -13.68
C PRO A 217 -2.06 -11.67 -13.22
N GLY A 218 -2.84 -12.60 -13.74
CA GLY A 218 -2.65 -14.04 -13.56
C GLY A 218 -3.39 -14.66 -12.37
N PRO A 219 -3.10 -15.92 -12.06
CA PRO A 219 -3.81 -16.64 -11.01
C PRO A 219 -3.52 -16.09 -9.63
N ALA A 220 -4.44 -16.29 -8.69
CA ALA A 220 -4.20 -16.00 -7.30
C ALA A 220 -3.10 -16.94 -6.75
N LEU A 221 -2.11 -16.36 -6.07
CA LEU A 221 -0.96 -17.07 -5.52
C LEU A 221 -1.13 -17.27 -4.02
N THR A 222 -1.01 -18.52 -3.57
CA THR A 222 -0.90 -18.86 -2.16
C THR A 222 0.52 -18.58 -1.64
N PRO A 223 0.75 -18.47 -0.32
CA PRO A 223 2.09 -18.43 0.25
C PRO A 223 2.99 -19.58 -0.19
N GLN A 224 2.41 -20.79 -0.41
CA GLN A 224 3.15 -21.94 -0.93
C GLN A 224 3.60 -21.70 -2.38
N ASP A 225 2.73 -21.14 -3.24
CA ASP A 225 3.08 -20.83 -4.62
C ASP A 225 4.16 -19.75 -4.68
N GLN A 226 4.04 -18.70 -3.86
CA GLN A 226 5.04 -17.64 -3.72
C GLN A 226 6.41 -18.21 -3.29
N GLY A 227 6.42 -19.13 -2.33
CA GLY A 227 7.64 -19.79 -1.87
C GLY A 227 8.27 -20.68 -2.94
N ARG A 228 7.47 -21.42 -3.71
CA ARG A 228 7.95 -22.22 -4.86
C ARG A 228 8.55 -21.33 -5.94
N LEU A 229 7.84 -20.28 -6.30
CA LEU A 229 8.27 -19.32 -7.30
C LEU A 229 9.61 -18.66 -6.92
N LEU A 230 9.75 -18.26 -5.66
CA LEU A 230 10.99 -17.70 -5.14
C LEU A 230 12.15 -18.69 -5.16
N CYS A 231 11.91 -19.94 -4.73
CA CYS A 231 12.94 -20.99 -4.74
C CYS A 231 13.38 -21.32 -6.18
N GLU A 232 12.43 -21.43 -7.10
CA GLU A 232 12.70 -21.66 -8.53
C GLU A 232 13.57 -20.53 -9.12
N THR A 233 13.20 -19.27 -8.87
CA THR A 233 13.97 -18.09 -9.32
C THR A 233 15.40 -18.10 -8.78
N LEU A 234 15.60 -18.57 -7.56
CA LEU A 234 16.94 -18.66 -6.93
C LEU A 234 17.68 -19.97 -7.26
N GLY A 235 17.12 -20.84 -8.12
CA GLY A 235 17.72 -22.13 -8.46
C GLY A 235 17.84 -23.10 -7.28
N GLN A 236 16.94 -23.00 -6.29
CA GLN A 236 16.97 -23.80 -5.07
C GLN A 236 15.77 -24.74 -4.99
N PRO A 237 15.92 -25.93 -4.38
CA PRO A 237 14.79 -26.82 -4.13
C PRO A 237 13.83 -26.18 -3.11
N PHE A 238 12.53 -26.26 -3.37
CA PHE A 238 11.52 -25.77 -2.44
C PHE A 238 11.55 -26.59 -1.14
N ARG A 239 11.87 -25.90 -0.05
CA ARG A 239 11.80 -26.43 1.32
C ARG A 239 11.00 -25.44 2.15
N SER A 240 10.08 -25.93 2.96
CA SER A 240 9.26 -25.09 3.84
C SER A 240 9.24 -25.59 5.28
N THR A 241 8.97 -24.66 6.19
CA THR A 241 8.68 -24.94 7.60
C THR A 241 7.36 -24.28 7.94
N SER A 242 6.41 -25.09 8.44
CA SER A 242 5.09 -24.60 8.81
C SER A 242 5.05 -24.15 10.27
N LEU A 243 4.39 -23.03 10.51
CA LEU A 243 4.15 -22.46 11.83
C LEU A 243 2.62 -22.31 12.04
N PRO A 244 2.11 -22.56 13.26
CA PRO A 244 0.70 -22.34 13.54
C PRO A 244 0.41 -20.84 13.64
N PRO A 245 -0.63 -20.30 12.96
CA PRO A 245 -1.00 -18.89 13.06
C PRO A 245 -1.38 -18.46 14.49
N GLU A 246 -1.81 -19.41 15.31
CA GLU A 246 -2.17 -19.22 16.73
C GLU A 246 -0.99 -18.74 17.59
N MET A 247 0.25 -18.96 17.11
CA MET A 247 1.46 -18.48 17.79
C MET A 247 1.41 -16.97 18.06
N PHE A 248 0.79 -16.19 17.16
CA PHE A 248 0.63 -14.75 17.33
C PHE A 248 -0.28 -14.43 18.53
N ASP A 249 -1.32 -15.23 18.77
CA ASP A 249 -2.21 -15.07 19.93
C ASP A 249 -1.51 -15.45 21.23
N TRP A 250 -0.72 -16.51 21.22
CA TRP A 250 0.06 -16.94 22.41
C TRP A 250 1.06 -15.86 22.82
N ILE A 251 1.82 -15.30 21.85
CA ILE A 251 2.76 -14.20 22.12
C ILE A 251 1.99 -12.98 22.65
N ARG A 252 0.87 -12.63 22.00
CA ARG A 252 0.04 -11.50 22.43
C ARG A 252 -0.51 -11.68 23.85
N TRP A 253 -0.97 -12.87 24.18
CA TRP A 253 -1.46 -13.21 25.51
C TRP A 253 -0.34 -13.05 26.56
N LEU A 254 0.85 -13.54 26.26
CA LEU A 254 2.01 -13.44 27.16
C LEU A 254 2.42 -12.00 27.47
N ILE A 255 2.37 -11.10 26.48
CA ILE A 255 2.76 -9.69 26.65
C ILE A 255 1.60 -8.79 27.09
N SER A 256 0.35 -9.29 27.10
CA SER A 256 -0.85 -8.50 27.34
C SER A 256 -0.87 -7.73 28.67
N PRO A 257 -0.40 -8.25 29.81
CA PRO A 257 -0.36 -7.50 31.07
C PRO A 257 0.50 -6.22 30.98
N LEU A 258 1.60 -6.28 30.22
CA LEU A 258 2.48 -5.13 30.01
C LEU A 258 1.86 -4.07 29.10
N GLY A 259 0.88 -4.43 28.29
CA GLY A 259 0.13 -3.51 27.43
C GLY A 259 -0.72 -2.49 28.20
N LEU A 260 -1.08 -2.77 29.44
CA LEU A 260 -1.80 -1.82 30.30
C LEU A 260 -0.95 -0.58 30.61
N VAL A 261 0.36 -0.72 30.72
CA VAL A 261 1.29 0.32 31.18
C VAL A 261 2.14 0.90 30.05
N SER A 262 2.34 0.17 28.95
CA SER A 262 3.27 0.55 27.88
C SER A 262 2.60 0.71 26.52
N ARG A 263 2.70 1.92 25.94
CA ARG A 263 2.26 2.20 24.57
C ARG A 263 3.01 1.31 23.55
N ARG A 264 4.33 1.15 23.73
CA ARG A 264 5.15 0.30 22.84
C ARG A 264 4.68 -1.15 22.81
N VAL A 265 4.23 -1.68 23.94
CA VAL A 265 3.68 -3.05 24.00
C VAL A 265 2.32 -3.11 23.30
N ARG A 266 1.46 -2.10 23.46
CA ARG A 266 0.19 -2.04 22.71
C ARG A 266 0.41 -2.02 21.20
N ASP A 267 1.39 -1.25 20.73
CA ASP A 267 1.73 -1.18 19.29
C ASP A 267 2.25 -2.55 18.79
N ARG A 268 3.07 -3.25 19.59
CA ARG A 268 3.50 -4.63 19.28
C ARG A 268 2.33 -5.63 19.27
N MET A 269 1.36 -5.46 20.15
CA MET A 269 0.15 -6.31 20.13
C MET A 269 -0.67 -6.11 18.87
N GLU A 270 -0.79 -4.85 18.39
CA GLU A 270 -1.47 -4.59 17.12
C GLU A 270 -0.67 -5.15 15.94
N PHE A 271 0.66 -5.03 15.93
CA PHE A 271 1.50 -5.67 14.92
C PHE A 271 1.29 -7.19 14.85
N LEU A 272 1.20 -7.87 15.99
CA LEU A 272 0.89 -9.32 16.03
C LEU A 272 -0.50 -9.64 15.49
N ARG A 273 -1.48 -8.74 15.68
CA ARG A 273 -2.81 -8.87 15.07
C ARG A 273 -2.74 -8.72 13.57
N ILE A 274 -1.98 -7.74 13.08
CA ILE A 274 -1.76 -7.50 11.65
C ILE A 274 -1.09 -8.74 11.02
N ALA A 275 -0.04 -9.27 11.64
CA ALA A 275 0.65 -10.46 11.18
C ALA A 275 -0.28 -11.68 11.12
N LYS A 276 -1.09 -11.91 12.17
CA LYS A 276 -2.10 -12.98 12.16
C LYS A 276 -3.12 -12.77 11.06
N PHE A 277 -3.62 -11.55 10.87
CA PHE A 277 -4.59 -11.24 9.83
C PHE A 277 -4.08 -11.64 8.45
N TYR A 278 -2.88 -11.22 8.07
CA TYR A 278 -2.29 -11.59 6.77
C TYR A 278 -1.93 -13.08 6.65
N ALA A 279 -1.72 -13.76 7.78
CA ALA A 279 -1.51 -15.21 7.79
C ALA A 279 -2.80 -16.03 7.60
N THR A 280 -3.98 -15.41 7.83
CA THR A 280 -5.28 -16.12 7.86
C THR A 280 -6.34 -15.57 6.93
N GLU A 281 -6.16 -14.37 6.36
CA GLU A 281 -7.12 -13.71 5.47
C GLU A 281 -6.52 -13.48 4.09
N SER A 282 -7.28 -13.78 3.03
CA SER A 282 -6.84 -13.56 1.66
C SER A 282 -6.96 -12.10 1.23
N MET A 283 -6.09 -11.67 0.30
CA MET A 283 -6.14 -10.35 -0.34
C MET A 283 -6.83 -10.48 -1.71
N LEU A 284 -8.10 -10.86 -1.70
CA LEU A 284 -9.00 -11.06 -2.85
C LEU A 284 -10.35 -10.44 -2.56
N CYS A 285 -11.20 -10.29 -3.57
CA CYS A 285 -12.58 -9.86 -3.36
C CYS A 285 -13.32 -10.86 -2.47
N TRP A 286 -14.10 -10.31 -1.53
CA TRP A 286 -14.95 -11.09 -0.64
C TRP A 286 -16.35 -11.22 -1.24
N ASP A 287 -16.78 -12.45 -1.45
CA ASP A 287 -18.15 -12.77 -1.79
C ASP A 287 -18.97 -12.93 -0.50
N ALA A 288 -19.87 -11.99 -0.26
CA ALA A 288 -20.68 -11.96 0.95
C ALA A 288 -21.76 -13.06 0.96
N GLU A 289 -22.24 -13.49 -0.20
CA GLU A 289 -23.27 -14.53 -0.32
C GLU A 289 -22.64 -15.92 -0.12
N ALA A 290 -21.55 -16.19 -0.82
CA ALA A 290 -20.83 -17.45 -0.71
C ALA A 290 -19.95 -17.52 0.56
N LYS A 291 -19.76 -16.40 1.29
CA LYS A 291 -18.89 -16.27 2.48
C LYS A 291 -17.47 -16.80 2.23
N ARG A 292 -16.91 -16.46 1.09
CA ARG A 292 -15.56 -16.86 0.69
C ARG A 292 -14.86 -15.75 -0.09
N TYR A 293 -13.55 -15.84 -0.15
CA TYR A 293 -12.76 -15.03 -1.06
C TYR A 293 -12.86 -15.59 -2.48
N ASP A 294 -13.01 -14.70 -3.47
CA ASP A 294 -13.16 -15.04 -4.87
C ASP A 294 -12.03 -14.46 -5.72
N ALA A 295 -11.21 -15.36 -6.24
CA ALA A 295 -10.08 -14.98 -7.09
C ALA A 295 -10.54 -14.56 -8.50
N GLU A 296 -11.62 -15.15 -9.03
CA GLU A 296 -12.13 -14.83 -10.36
C GLU A 296 -12.84 -13.48 -10.37
N ALA A 297 -13.57 -13.17 -9.29
CA ALA A 297 -14.20 -11.87 -9.11
C ALA A 297 -13.21 -10.74 -8.75
N THR A 298 -11.93 -11.06 -8.49
CA THR A 298 -10.89 -10.06 -8.22
C THR A 298 -10.35 -9.53 -9.55
N PRO A 299 -10.60 -8.23 -9.88
CA PRO A 299 -10.17 -7.65 -11.15
C PRO A 299 -8.64 -7.61 -11.27
N GLU A 300 -8.16 -7.72 -12.51
CA GLU A 300 -6.75 -7.73 -12.86
C GLU A 300 -6.37 -6.49 -13.68
N PHE A 301 -5.14 -6.02 -13.47
CA PHE A 301 -4.58 -4.96 -14.29
C PHE A 301 -3.05 -5.10 -14.40
N GLY A 302 -2.54 -4.74 -15.59
CA GLY A 302 -1.12 -4.69 -15.88
C GLY A 302 -0.55 -5.96 -16.49
N SER A 303 0.77 -6.04 -16.50
CA SER A 303 1.50 -7.13 -17.14
C SER A 303 2.71 -7.60 -16.32
N ASP A 304 3.06 -6.91 -15.23
CA ASP A 304 4.19 -7.29 -14.41
C ASP A 304 3.86 -8.55 -13.58
N THR A 305 4.80 -9.51 -13.58
CA THR A 305 4.64 -10.74 -12.79
C THR A 305 5.52 -10.73 -11.54
N LEU A 306 5.07 -11.45 -10.50
CA LEU A 306 5.88 -11.63 -9.29
C LEU A 306 7.17 -12.39 -9.59
N GLN A 307 7.17 -13.28 -10.58
CA GLN A 307 8.35 -14.02 -11.01
C GLN A 307 9.42 -13.10 -11.57
N ASP A 308 9.05 -12.19 -12.48
CA ASP A 308 9.98 -11.20 -13.04
C ASP A 308 10.55 -10.28 -11.96
N PHE A 309 9.72 -9.92 -10.99
CA PHE A 309 10.15 -9.11 -9.86
C PHE A 309 11.16 -9.86 -8.98
N TYR A 310 10.95 -11.15 -8.69
CA TYR A 310 11.93 -11.97 -7.98
C TYR A 310 13.22 -12.15 -8.79
N ALA A 311 13.14 -12.27 -10.12
CA ALA A 311 14.32 -12.34 -10.98
C ALA A 311 15.15 -11.05 -10.91
N LYS A 312 14.52 -9.88 -10.92
CA LYS A 312 15.19 -8.59 -10.74
C LYS A 312 15.83 -8.40 -9.36
N LEU A 313 15.19 -8.94 -8.31
CA LEU A 313 15.78 -8.98 -6.97
C LEU A 313 17.02 -9.91 -6.94
N ALA A 314 16.93 -11.06 -7.60
CA ALA A 314 18.02 -12.04 -7.63
C ALA A 314 19.24 -11.52 -8.43
N SER A 315 19.01 -10.77 -9.50
CA SER A 315 20.07 -10.12 -10.29
C SER A 315 20.66 -8.87 -9.63
N GLY A 316 20.03 -8.33 -8.58
CA GLY A 316 20.44 -7.07 -7.95
C GLY A 316 20.01 -5.81 -8.71
N GLU A 317 19.16 -5.95 -9.74
CA GLU A 317 18.57 -4.81 -10.46
C GLU A 317 17.61 -4.01 -9.55
N VAL A 318 16.95 -4.70 -8.64
CA VAL A 318 16.10 -4.10 -7.60
C VAL A 318 16.71 -4.43 -6.25
N LEU A 319 16.82 -3.42 -5.38
CA LEU A 319 17.35 -3.63 -4.03
C LEU A 319 16.27 -4.25 -3.13
N VAL A 320 16.69 -5.18 -2.29
CA VAL A 320 15.83 -5.72 -1.23
C VAL A 320 15.52 -4.57 -0.26
N PRO A 321 14.26 -4.28 0.03
CA PRO A 321 13.89 -3.23 0.98
C PRO A 321 14.53 -3.47 2.34
N GLU A 322 15.05 -2.42 2.96
CA GLU A 322 15.50 -2.51 4.36
C GLU A 322 14.34 -2.99 5.24
N ARG A 323 14.65 -3.92 6.17
CA ARG A 323 13.68 -4.42 7.13
C ARG A 323 13.19 -3.27 8.00
N GLY A 324 11.97 -2.83 7.85
CA GLY A 324 11.38 -1.80 8.71
C GLY A 324 10.13 -1.11 8.19
N GLU A 325 9.92 -1.03 6.90
CA GLU A 325 8.83 -0.15 6.45
C GLU A 325 7.56 -0.84 5.93
N HIS A 326 7.58 -2.11 5.52
CA HIS A 326 6.35 -2.81 5.06
C HIS A 326 6.51 -4.34 4.94
N SER A 327 7.60 -4.95 5.38
CA SER A 327 7.74 -6.41 5.37
C SER A 327 7.20 -7.00 6.68
N LEU A 328 6.07 -7.67 6.59
CA LEU A 328 5.47 -8.38 7.73
C LEU A 328 6.18 -9.71 8.02
N PHE A 329 7.04 -10.21 7.12
CA PHE A 329 7.72 -11.50 7.24
C PHE A 329 9.14 -11.46 6.65
#